data_7532e0192c042594351ac70137eded48
#
_entry.id   7532e0192c042594351ac70137eded48
#
_cell.length_a   1.000
_cell.length_b   1.000
_cell.length_c   1.000
_cell.angle_alpha   90.00
_cell.angle_beta   90.00
_cell.angle_gamma   90.00
#
_symmetry.space_group_name_H-M   'P 1'
#
loop_
_entity.id
_entity.type
_entity.pdbx_description
1 polymer ?
#
loop_
_entity_poly.entity_id
_entity_poly.type
_entity_poly.pdbx_seq_one_letter_code
_entity_poly.pdbx_strand_id
1 'polypeptide(L)'
;NPYDTMVLNLDMRKNSYASKAHEAASRMLNRIAAEKGDILRYYSTRGTVRACHVSDRAGQRLVEFYIESPHLARAEVRDAHGRKLACQVSPHPRGRKISFVDTFAPHEEVCYTYRELPEENQTLNSRKCYVGAERVRDIVNDYDPVTYRLPYEYENRWFHLCYSPHEGATALVAKRTGQNLLGLGEAPFFTPVYEVTSISVEDPACACREEQERRLVGRNIRGKHARLYIGQLEEVRCLERGEVFTQLQLRYRLPGTVRADVMVKFYEAMPRVDFCLQLGKTLSSDIESVFLPLSLHLPDSSLYIRKGGEAFRPGVDQLPGTCMEYYMS
;
A
#
# COMPACT_ATOMS: atom_id res chain seq x y z
N ASN A 1 31.17 19.23 -1.88
CA ASN A 1 31.60 18.02 -2.61
C ASN A 1 30.94 18.02 -3.99
N PRO A 2 31.70 18.07 -5.13
CA PRO A 2 31.10 18.09 -6.47
C PRO A 2 30.25 16.85 -6.79
N TYR A 3 30.51 15.71 -6.15
CA TYR A 3 29.70 14.51 -6.30
C TYR A 3 28.31 14.67 -5.70
N ASP A 4 28.17 15.29 -4.55
CA ASP A 4 26.87 15.53 -3.92
C ASP A 4 25.99 16.42 -4.78
N THR A 5 26.55 17.47 -5.35
CA THR A 5 25.83 18.37 -6.27
C THR A 5 25.39 17.63 -7.54
N MET A 6 26.24 16.75 -8.08
CA MET A 6 25.92 15.98 -9.27
C MET A 6 24.79 14.98 -9.02
N VAL A 7 24.85 14.24 -7.89
CA VAL A 7 23.82 13.27 -7.50
C VAL A 7 22.48 13.96 -7.26
N LEU A 8 22.48 15.07 -6.51
CA LEU A 8 21.29 15.88 -6.27
C LEU A 8 20.68 16.40 -7.57
N ASN A 9 21.50 16.91 -8.51
CA ASN A 9 21.01 17.35 -9.81
C ASN A 9 20.42 16.23 -10.65
N LEU A 10 21.01 15.02 -10.61
CA LEU A 10 20.46 13.86 -11.29
C LEU A 10 19.11 13.44 -10.70
N ASP A 11 19.00 13.46 -9.40
CA ASP A 11 17.76 13.09 -8.69
C ASP A 11 16.65 14.10 -8.95
N MET A 12 16.96 15.40 -8.90
CA MET A 12 16.03 16.46 -9.30
C MET A 12 15.54 16.31 -10.74
N ARG A 13 16.45 15.95 -11.69
CA ARG A 13 16.07 15.70 -13.08
C ARG A 13 15.16 14.49 -13.22
N LYS A 14 15.47 13.37 -12.57
CA LYS A 14 14.62 12.17 -12.57
C LYS A 14 13.23 12.47 -12.04
N ASN A 15 13.14 13.15 -10.90
CA ASN A 15 11.86 13.58 -10.32
C ASN A 15 11.09 14.53 -11.26
N SER A 16 11.79 15.43 -11.95
CA SER A 16 11.18 16.32 -12.95
C SER A 16 10.58 15.55 -14.12
N TYR A 17 11.25 14.51 -14.63
CA TYR A 17 10.71 13.66 -15.69
C TYR A 17 9.47 12.89 -15.24
N ALA A 18 9.50 12.30 -14.05
CA ALA A 18 8.34 11.61 -13.48
C ALA A 18 7.15 12.54 -13.30
N SER A 19 7.38 13.75 -12.78
CA SER A 19 6.35 14.77 -12.61
C SER A 19 5.75 15.23 -13.95
N LYS A 20 6.56 15.44 -14.96
CA LYS A 20 6.10 15.81 -16.31
C LYS A 20 5.30 14.70 -16.97
N ALA A 21 5.72 13.46 -16.83
CA ALA A 21 4.98 12.30 -17.34
C ALA A 21 3.62 12.16 -16.65
N HIS A 22 3.57 12.32 -15.32
CA HIS A 22 2.33 12.31 -14.56
C HIS A 22 1.39 13.45 -14.97
N GLU A 23 1.90 14.63 -15.13
CA GLU A 23 1.12 15.79 -15.58
C GLU A 23 0.55 15.57 -16.99
N ALA A 24 1.35 15.06 -17.93
CA ALA A 24 0.90 14.76 -19.27
C ALA A 24 -0.20 13.68 -19.29
N ALA A 25 -0.03 12.60 -18.52
CA ALA A 25 -1.04 11.55 -18.39
C ALA A 25 -2.33 12.09 -17.76
N SER A 26 -2.24 12.92 -16.72
CA SER A 26 -3.40 13.54 -16.08
C SER A 26 -4.15 14.49 -17.01
N ARG A 27 -3.44 15.26 -17.82
CA ARG A 27 -4.06 16.13 -18.86
C ARG A 27 -4.80 15.31 -19.91
N MET A 28 -4.22 14.19 -20.37
CA MET A 28 -4.88 13.29 -21.32
C MET A 28 -6.13 12.66 -20.72
N LEU A 29 -6.06 12.16 -19.50
CA LEU A 29 -7.22 11.60 -18.81
C LEU A 29 -8.34 12.62 -18.64
N ASN A 30 -8.01 13.83 -18.22
CA ASN A 30 -8.99 14.92 -18.11
C ASN A 30 -9.62 15.28 -19.45
N ARG A 31 -8.84 15.29 -20.53
CA ARG A 31 -9.35 15.53 -21.89
C ARG A 31 -10.30 14.41 -22.33
N ILE A 32 -9.92 13.16 -22.13
CA ILE A 32 -10.78 12.00 -22.44
C ILE A 32 -12.07 12.06 -21.63
N ALA A 33 -11.99 12.36 -20.33
CA ALA A 33 -13.16 12.52 -19.49
C ALA A 33 -14.08 13.65 -19.96
N ALA A 34 -13.51 14.79 -20.36
CA ALA A 34 -14.26 15.91 -20.92
C ALA A 34 -14.94 15.54 -22.25
N GLU A 35 -14.24 14.85 -23.17
CA GLU A 35 -14.76 14.39 -24.44
C GLU A 35 -15.89 13.35 -24.28
N LYS A 36 -15.81 12.53 -23.22
CA LYS A 36 -16.87 11.55 -22.86
C LYS A 36 -18.02 12.15 -22.06
N GLY A 37 -17.93 13.41 -21.66
CA GLY A 37 -18.90 14.05 -20.79
C GLY A 37 -18.78 13.62 -19.32
N ASP A 38 -17.73 12.90 -18.93
CA ASP A 38 -17.46 12.44 -17.57
C ASP A 38 -16.80 13.56 -16.72
N ILE A 39 -17.33 14.77 -16.81
CA ILE A 39 -16.86 15.86 -15.96
C ILE A 39 -17.42 15.67 -14.57
N LEU A 40 -16.53 15.62 -13.56
CA LEU A 40 -16.93 15.65 -12.16
C LEU A 40 -17.83 16.85 -11.90
N ARG A 41 -19.10 16.58 -11.63
CA ARG A 41 -20.06 17.62 -11.28
C ARG A 41 -19.95 17.95 -9.82
N TYR A 42 -19.78 19.22 -9.55
CA TYR A 42 -19.85 19.77 -8.20
C TYR A 42 -21.20 19.42 -7.55
N TYR A 43 -21.14 18.95 -6.31
CA TYR A 43 -22.27 18.84 -5.41
C TYR A 43 -23.51 18.11 -5.96
N SER A 44 -23.44 16.81 -5.98
CA SER A 44 -24.64 16.02 -6.25
C SER A 44 -24.88 15.01 -5.15
N THR A 45 -26.01 15.13 -4.45
CA THR A 45 -26.49 14.15 -3.47
C THR A 45 -26.91 12.82 -4.14
N ARG A 46 -27.01 12.83 -5.45
CA ARG A 46 -27.32 11.67 -6.30
C ARG A 46 -26.71 11.82 -7.67
N GLY A 47 -26.37 10.71 -8.28
CA GLY A 47 -25.81 10.71 -9.64
C GLY A 47 -25.64 9.30 -10.21
N THR A 48 -25.03 9.26 -11.38
CA THR A 48 -24.69 8.03 -12.08
C THR A 48 -23.20 7.98 -12.31
N VAL A 49 -22.60 6.80 -12.14
CA VAL A 49 -21.20 6.52 -12.39
C VAL A 49 -21.10 5.35 -13.33
N ARG A 50 -20.20 5.44 -14.30
CA ARG A 50 -19.91 4.38 -15.24
C ARG A 50 -18.52 3.80 -14.94
N ALA A 51 -18.47 2.48 -14.76
CA ALA A 51 -17.22 1.75 -14.57
C ALA A 51 -16.95 0.86 -15.78
N CYS A 52 -15.73 0.97 -16.34
CA CYS A 52 -15.28 0.17 -17.47
C CYS A 52 -14.17 -0.78 -17.01
N HIS A 53 -14.38 -2.07 -17.21
CA HIS A 53 -13.37 -3.08 -16.92
C HIS A 53 -12.50 -3.32 -18.14
N VAL A 54 -11.22 -2.93 -18.07
CA VAL A 54 -10.28 -2.99 -19.21
C VAL A 54 -9.51 -4.31 -19.34
N SER A 55 -9.74 -5.27 -18.43
CA SER A 55 -9.00 -6.55 -18.43
C SER A 55 -9.73 -7.63 -19.18
N ASP A 56 -8.97 -8.54 -19.81
CA ASP A 56 -9.46 -9.76 -20.47
C ASP A 56 -9.96 -10.84 -19.49
N ARG A 57 -9.81 -10.62 -18.17
CA ARG A 57 -10.17 -11.60 -17.15
C ARG A 57 -11.37 -11.12 -16.34
N ALA A 58 -12.43 -11.92 -16.33
CA ALA A 58 -13.55 -11.72 -15.42
C ALA A 58 -13.12 -11.80 -13.95
N GLY A 59 -13.85 -11.14 -13.07
CA GLY A 59 -13.65 -11.26 -11.63
C GLY A 59 -14.13 -10.06 -10.82
N GLN A 60 -14.00 -10.18 -9.51
CA GLN A 60 -14.34 -9.10 -8.59
C GLN A 60 -13.34 -7.96 -8.71
N ARG A 61 -13.85 -6.73 -8.75
CA ARG A 61 -13.04 -5.50 -8.82
C ARG A 61 -13.55 -4.49 -7.82
N LEU A 62 -12.60 -3.73 -7.29
CA LEU A 62 -12.90 -2.54 -6.52
C LEU A 62 -13.23 -1.40 -7.49
N VAL A 63 -14.37 -0.78 -7.27
CA VAL A 63 -14.77 0.46 -7.95
C VAL A 63 -14.67 1.59 -6.95
N GLU A 64 -13.96 2.64 -7.32
CA GLU A 64 -13.80 3.84 -6.51
C GLU A 64 -14.11 5.08 -7.35
N PHE A 65 -14.86 6.01 -6.79
CA PHE A 65 -15.11 7.31 -7.40
C PHE A 65 -15.23 8.40 -6.34
N TYR A 66 -15.04 9.63 -6.76
CA TYR A 66 -14.96 10.78 -5.87
C TYR A 66 -16.18 11.68 -6.02
N ILE A 67 -16.63 12.22 -4.90
CA ILE A 67 -17.69 13.22 -4.84
C ILE A 67 -17.14 14.42 -4.09
N GLU A 68 -17.25 15.61 -4.66
CA GLU A 68 -16.84 16.86 -4.03
C GLU A 68 -17.86 17.33 -3.00
N SER A 69 -18.27 16.44 -2.11
CA SER A 69 -19.14 16.75 -0.97
C SER A 69 -18.40 16.49 0.33
N PRO A 70 -18.03 17.50 1.09
CA PRO A 70 -17.35 17.31 2.38
C PRO A 70 -18.28 16.69 3.44
N HIS A 71 -19.59 16.78 3.24
CA HIS A 71 -20.60 16.37 4.23
C HIS A 71 -21.19 14.98 4.00
N LEU A 72 -20.87 14.34 2.88
CA LEU A 72 -21.34 12.99 2.60
C LEU A 72 -20.81 12.00 3.64
N ALA A 73 -21.69 11.54 4.53
CA ALA A 73 -21.36 10.55 5.55
C ALA A 73 -21.68 9.13 5.10
N ARG A 74 -22.80 8.94 4.41
CA ARG A 74 -23.30 7.64 3.96
C ARG A 74 -23.85 7.74 2.53
N ALA A 75 -23.66 6.68 1.77
CA ALA A 75 -24.22 6.57 0.42
C ALA A 75 -24.89 5.22 0.21
N GLU A 76 -25.82 5.17 -0.72
CA GLU A 76 -26.33 3.94 -1.29
C GLU A 76 -25.91 3.88 -2.76
N VAL A 77 -25.35 2.75 -3.17
CA VAL A 77 -24.98 2.47 -4.56
C VAL A 77 -25.84 1.33 -5.08
N ARG A 78 -26.38 1.48 -6.28
CA ARG A 78 -27.16 0.44 -6.98
C ARG A 78 -26.61 0.21 -8.39
N ASP A 79 -26.63 -1.04 -8.80
CA ASP A 79 -26.33 -1.40 -10.20
C ASP A 79 -27.49 -1.06 -11.15
N ALA A 80 -27.29 -1.36 -12.43
CA ALA A 80 -28.29 -1.13 -13.48
C ALA A 80 -29.62 -1.91 -13.27
N HIS A 81 -29.58 -2.99 -12.49
CA HIS A 81 -30.75 -3.81 -12.15
C HIS A 81 -31.43 -3.37 -10.86
N GLY A 82 -30.94 -2.29 -10.21
CA GLY A 82 -31.46 -1.79 -8.95
C GLY A 82 -30.97 -2.55 -7.71
N ARG A 83 -30.06 -3.53 -7.86
CA ARG A 83 -29.47 -4.26 -6.74
C ARG A 83 -28.59 -3.32 -5.93
N LYS A 84 -28.84 -3.27 -4.61
CA LYS A 84 -28.01 -2.50 -3.67
C LYS A 84 -26.67 -3.19 -3.45
N LEU A 85 -25.59 -2.44 -3.56
CA LEU A 85 -24.23 -2.87 -3.29
C LEU A 85 -23.76 -2.37 -1.93
N ALA A 86 -23.01 -3.19 -1.21
CA ALA A 86 -22.29 -2.74 -0.01
C ALA A 86 -21.24 -1.71 -0.44
N CYS A 87 -21.31 -0.52 0.13
CA CYS A 87 -20.39 0.57 -0.20
C CYS A 87 -19.88 1.26 1.04
N GLN A 88 -18.74 1.90 0.92
CA GLN A 88 -18.04 2.59 1.99
C GLN A 88 -17.69 4.00 1.54
N VAL A 89 -17.94 4.97 2.40
CA VAL A 89 -17.61 6.38 2.17
C VAL A 89 -16.39 6.72 3.01
N SER A 90 -15.33 7.17 2.35
CA SER A 90 -14.06 7.50 2.97
C SER A 90 -13.73 8.99 2.80
N PRO A 91 -13.01 9.61 3.75
CA PRO A 91 -12.46 10.95 3.57
C PRO A 91 -11.50 10.99 2.37
N HIS A 92 -11.53 12.08 1.62
CA HIS A 92 -10.62 12.33 0.52
C HIS A 92 -10.29 13.83 0.42
N PRO A 93 -9.08 14.25 0.00
CA PRO A 93 -8.73 15.67 -0.12
C PRO A 93 -9.68 16.50 -0.99
N ARG A 94 -10.37 15.88 -1.95
CA ARG A 94 -11.38 16.52 -2.80
C ARG A 94 -12.82 16.34 -2.29
N GLY A 95 -13.03 15.90 -1.05
CA GLY A 95 -14.37 15.67 -0.50
C GLY A 95 -14.52 14.27 0.06
N ARG A 96 -15.21 13.38 -0.65
CA ARG A 96 -15.43 11.99 -0.25
C ARG A 96 -15.16 11.02 -1.39
N LYS A 97 -14.71 9.84 -1.02
CA LYS A 97 -14.54 8.71 -1.92
C LYS A 97 -15.56 7.64 -1.57
N ILE A 98 -16.30 7.16 -2.57
CA ILE A 98 -17.19 6.01 -2.44
C ILE A 98 -16.46 4.81 -3.04
N SER A 99 -16.40 3.73 -2.27
CA SER A 99 -15.78 2.47 -2.67
C SER A 99 -16.80 1.33 -2.56
N PHE A 100 -16.84 0.44 -3.54
CA PHE A 100 -17.63 -0.80 -3.51
C PHE A 100 -16.94 -1.88 -4.35
N VAL A 101 -17.40 -3.13 -4.21
CA VAL A 101 -16.88 -4.26 -5.00
C VAL A 101 -18.00 -4.84 -5.81
N ASP A 102 -17.75 -5.08 -7.10
CA ASP A 102 -18.64 -5.81 -7.97
C ASP A 102 -17.87 -6.79 -8.87
N THR A 103 -18.60 -7.67 -9.56
CA THR A 103 -18.03 -8.66 -10.46
C THR A 103 -18.22 -8.20 -11.90
N PHE A 104 -17.16 -8.23 -12.68
CA PHE A 104 -17.12 -7.80 -14.07
C PHE A 104 -16.77 -8.96 -14.99
N ALA A 105 -17.43 -9.03 -16.14
CA ALA A 105 -16.96 -9.78 -17.28
C ALA A 105 -15.76 -9.05 -17.96
N PRO A 106 -15.00 -9.72 -18.84
CA PRO A 106 -13.97 -9.06 -19.62
C PRO A 106 -14.56 -7.88 -20.43
N HIS A 107 -13.87 -6.73 -20.38
CA HIS A 107 -14.24 -5.50 -21.10
C HIS A 107 -15.66 -4.98 -20.85
N GLU A 108 -16.26 -5.39 -19.73
CA GLU A 108 -17.62 -4.96 -19.39
C GLU A 108 -17.66 -3.50 -18.94
N GLU A 109 -18.72 -2.83 -19.36
CA GLU A 109 -19.08 -1.49 -18.91
C GLU A 109 -20.40 -1.55 -18.15
N VAL A 110 -20.38 -1.06 -16.89
CA VAL A 110 -21.55 -1.07 -15.98
C VAL A 110 -21.85 0.33 -15.48
N CYS A 111 -23.12 0.70 -15.48
CA CYS A 111 -23.61 1.94 -14.92
C CYS A 111 -24.16 1.71 -13.51
N TYR A 112 -23.75 2.56 -12.58
CA TYR A 112 -24.22 2.56 -11.21
C TYR A 112 -24.90 3.88 -10.87
N THR A 113 -25.92 3.82 -10.06
CA THR A 113 -26.53 5.01 -9.48
C THR A 113 -26.14 5.12 -8.02
N TYR A 114 -25.90 6.33 -7.55
CA TYR A 114 -25.64 6.58 -6.15
C TYR A 114 -26.56 7.68 -5.60
N ARG A 115 -26.84 7.61 -4.33
CA ARG A 115 -27.53 8.67 -3.58
C ARG A 115 -26.99 8.80 -2.17
N GLU A 116 -27.01 10.00 -1.64
CA GLU A 116 -26.71 10.29 -0.25
C GLU A 116 -27.82 9.71 0.65
N LEU A 117 -27.40 9.18 1.80
CA LEU A 117 -28.29 8.72 2.86
C LEU A 117 -28.17 9.64 4.08
N PRO A 118 -29.25 9.83 4.84
CA PRO A 118 -29.19 10.52 6.12
C PRO A 118 -28.16 9.91 7.05
N GLU A 119 -27.54 10.73 7.87
CA GLU A 119 -26.64 10.27 8.92
C GLU A 119 -27.48 9.55 9.99
N GLU A 120 -27.28 8.25 10.13
CA GLU A 120 -27.80 7.46 11.24
C GLU A 120 -26.67 7.21 12.23
N ASN A 121 -26.98 7.13 13.52
CA ASN A 121 -26.05 6.71 14.55
C ASN A 121 -25.45 5.34 14.14
N GLN A 122 -24.20 5.35 13.71
CA GLN A 122 -23.51 4.13 13.33
C GLN A 122 -23.29 3.30 14.59
N THR A 123 -23.94 2.16 14.68
CA THR A 123 -23.46 1.08 15.54
C THR A 123 -22.07 0.69 15.02
N LEU A 124 -21.06 0.92 15.84
CA LEU A 124 -19.69 0.49 15.59
C LEU A 124 -19.71 -0.99 15.18
N ASN A 125 -19.27 -1.27 13.97
CA ASN A 125 -19.17 -2.63 13.48
C ASN A 125 -18.36 -3.45 14.48
N SER A 126 -18.93 -4.53 14.99
CA SER A 126 -18.37 -5.43 16.02
C SER A 126 -17.18 -6.27 15.53
N ARG A 127 -16.55 -5.92 14.40
CA ARG A 127 -15.40 -6.63 13.85
C ARG A 127 -14.19 -6.41 14.72
N LYS A 128 -13.53 -7.50 15.09
CA LYS A 128 -12.32 -7.47 15.90
C LYS A 128 -11.18 -6.82 15.11
N CYS A 129 -10.84 -5.60 15.45
CA CYS A 129 -9.64 -4.95 15.00
C CYS A 129 -9.04 -4.23 16.21
N TYR A 130 -8.06 -4.85 16.82
CA TYR A 130 -7.38 -4.34 17.99
C TYR A 130 -6.05 -3.73 17.55
N VAL A 131 -5.96 -2.44 17.65
CA VAL A 131 -4.81 -1.65 17.20
C VAL A 131 -3.87 -1.36 18.36
N GLY A 132 -3.53 -2.36 19.11
CA GLY A 132 -2.42 -2.40 20.06
C GLY A 132 -2.30 -1.33 21.15
N ALA A 133 -2.93 -0.19 20.97
CA ALA A 133 -2.99 0.89 21.96
C ALA A 133 -4.30 0.89 22.76
N GLU A 134 -5.25 0.07 22.37
CA GLU A 134 -6.53 -0.01 23.06
C GLU A 134 -6.33 -0.70 24.41
N ARG A 135 -6.45 0.09 25.45
CA ARG A 135 -6.52 -0.43 26.83
C ARG A 135 -7.98 -0.57 27.19
N VAL A 136 -8.43 -1.76 27.41
CA VAL A 136 -9.74 -1.99 28.00
C VAL A 136 -9.60 -1.85 29.51
N ARG A 137 -10.34 -0.91 30.05
CA ARG A 137 -10.49 -0.77 31.48
C ARG A 137 -11.75 -1.52 31.89
N ASP A 138 -11.57 -2.66 32.50
CA ASP A 138 -12.68 -3.41 33.08
C ASP A 138 -12.80 -3.05 34.56
N ILE A 139 -13.99 -2.61 34.98
CA ILE A 139 -14.28 -2.30 36.37
C ILE A 139 -14.88 -3.57 36.96
N VAL A 140 -13.99 -4.41 37.49
CA VAL A 140 -14.41 -5.65 38.18
C VAL A 140 -15.07 -5.33 39.51
N ASN A 141 -14.66 -4.23 40.14
CA ASN A 141 -15.32 -3.58 41.27
C ASN A 141 -14.93 -2.11 41.33
N ASP A 142 -15.67 -1.29 42.10
CA ASP A 142 -15.48 0.15 42.17
C ASP A 142 -14.10 0.58 42.69
N TYR A 143 -13.29 -0.32 43.21
CA TYR A 143 -12.04 -0.04 43.90
C TYR A 143 -10.79 -0.53 43.16
N ASP A 144 -10.92 -1.41 42.15
CA ASP A 144 -9.75 -2.04 41.51
C ASP A 144 -9.93 -2.20 40.00
N PRO A 145 -9.71 -1.14 39.22
CA PRO A 145 -9.82 -1.22 37.77
C PRO A 145 -8.67 -2.04 37.18
N VAL A 146 -8.99 -3.20 36.62
CA VAL A 146 -8.03 -4.00 35.88
C VAL A 146 -7.89 -3.45 34.48
N THR A 147 -6.68 -3.04 34.13
CA THR A 147 -6.34 -2.62 32.77
C THR A 147 -5.55 -3.73 32.09
N TYR A 148 -6.09 -4.29 31.03
CA TYR A 148 -5.39 -5.29 30.21
C TYR A 148 -5.25 -4.82 28.78
N ARG A 149 -4.20 -5.31 28.11
CA ARG A 149 -3.97 -5.06 26.69
C ARG A 149 -4.69 -6.12 25.87
N LEU A 150 -5.44 -5.67 24.89
CA LEU A 150 -5.99 -6.56 23.88
C LEU A 150 -4.87 -7.10 22.98
N PRO A 151 -5.01 -8.30 22.43
CA PRO A 151 -4.05 -8.83 21.46
C PRO A 151 -3.99 -7.92 20.23
N TYR A 152 -2.81 -7.85 19.66
CA TYR A 152 -2.60 -7.12 18.40
C TYR A 152 -3.03 -8.02 17.25
N GLU A 153 -4.30 -7.92 16.86
CA GLU A 153 -4.85 -8.76 15.82
C GLU A 153 -5.89 -8.02 14.98
N TYR A 154 -6.01 -8.46 13.74
CA TYR A 154 -7.09 -8.12 12.84
C TYR A 154 -7.67 -9.41 12.25
N GLU A 155 -8.99 -9.52 12.18
CA GLU A 155 -9.64 -10.66 11.60
C GLU A 155 -10.82 -10.23 10.72
N ASN A 156 -10.90 -10.82 9.52
CA ASN A 156 -12.09 -10.79 8.68
C ASN A 156 -12.45 -12.21 8.23
N ARG A 157 -13.38 -12.36 7.29
CA ARG A 157 -13.76 -13.70 6.81
C ARG A 157 -12.68 -14.43 6.02
N TRP A 158 -11.65 -13.72 5.51
CA TRP A 158 -10.61 -14.24 4.64
C TRP A 158 -9.29 -14.46 5.35
N PHE A 159 -8.94 -13.55 6.23
CA PHE A 159 -7.62 -13.48 6.84
C PHE A 159 -7.70 -13.28 8.35
N HIS A 160 -6.73 -13.82 9.04
CA HIS A 160 -6.41 -13.49 10.42
C HIS A 160 -4.96 -13.04 10.48
N LEU A 161 -4.73 -11.78 10.85
CA LEU A 161 -3.42 -11.17 11.03
C LEU A 161 -3.13 -11.05 12.51
N CYS A 162 -1.99 -11.60 12.94
CA CYS A 162 -1.40 -11.33 14.24
C CYS A 162 -0.14 -10.51 14.05
N TYR A 163 0.09 -9.56 14.93
CA TYR A 163 1.30 -8.74 14.90
C TYR A 163 1.75 -8.38 16.31
N SER A 164 3.05 -8.08 16.44
CA SER A 164 3.70 -7.67 17.68
C SER A 164 4.38 -6.31 17.47
N PRO A 165 4.37 -5.41 18.48
CA PRO A 165 5.09 -4.14 18.40
C PRO A 165 6.60 -4.31 18.16
N HIS A 166 7.16 -5.45 18.57
CA HIS A 166 8.59 -5.72 18.50
C HIS A 166 8.98 -6.55 17.28
N GLU A 167 8.10 -7.44 16.84
CA GLU A 167 8.38 -8.45 15.81
C GLU A 167 7.67 -8.16 14.49
N GLY A 168 6.78 -7.15 14.47
CA GLY A 168 5.95 -6.87 13.30
C GLY A 168 4.84 -7.91 13.12
N ALA A 169 4.50 -8.24 11.88
CA ALA A 169 3.49 -9.26 11.58
C ALA A 169 4.03 -10.66 11.91
N THR A 170 3.38 -11.35 12.84
CA THR A 170 3.79 -12.68 13.32
C THR A 170 3.02 -13.83 12.68
N ALA A 171 1.80 -13.57 12.19
CA ALA A 171 1.03 -14.52 11.42
C ALA A 171 0.08 -13.81 10.46
N LEU A 172 -0.10 -14.34 9.27
CA LEU A 172 -1.15 -13.98 8.32
C LEU A 172 -1.80 -15.27 7.82
N VAL A 173 -2.87 -15.67 8.48
CA VAL A 173 -3.53 -16.93 8.17
C VAL A 173 -4.62 -16.73 7.13
N ALA A 174 -4.55 -17.49 6.03
CA ALA A 174 -5.63 -17.60 5.05
C ALA A 174 -6.71 -18.54 5.60
N LYS A 175 -7.83 -18.00 6.06
CA LYS A 175 -8.87 -18.78 6.77
C LYS A 175 -9.48 -19.91 5.94
N ARG A 176 -9.49 -19.79 4.63
CA ARG A 176 -10.00 -20.83 3.73
C ARG A 176 -9.17 -22.11 3.76
N THR A 177 -7.86 -21.98 3.91
CA THR A 177 -6.92 -23.11 3.90
C THR A 177 -6.34 -23.41 5.28
N GLY A 178 -6.48 -22.51 6.26
CA GLY A 178 -5.81 -22.57 7.55
C GLY A 178 -4.29 -22.33 7.48
N GLN A 179 -3.76 -22.00 6.31
CA GLN A 179 -2.33 -21.83 6.10
C GLN A 179 -1.87 -20.45 6.58
N ASN A 180 -0.77 -20.42 7.34
CA ASN A 180 -0.03 -19.19 7.57
C ASN A 180 0.77 -18.84 6.31
N LEU A 181 0.51 -17.67 5.75
CA LEU A 181 1.15 -17.18 4.52
C LEU A 181 2.52 -16.55 4.76
N LEU A 182 2.89 -16.30 6.02
CA LEU A 182 4.19 -15.72 6.33
C LEU A 182 5.30 -16.75 6.22
N GLY A 183 6.35 -16.39 5.50
CA GLY A 183 7.60 -17.12 5.40
C GLY A 183 8.64 -16.58 6.38
N LEU A 184 9.73 -17.31 6.49
CA LEU A 184 10.93 -16.84 7.19
C LEU A 184 11.67 -15.85 6.28
N GLY A 185 11.95 -14.67 6.78
CA GLY A 185 12.70 -13.62 6.07
C GLY A 185 13.57 -12.84 7.05
N GLU A 186 14.53 -12.09 6.53
CA GLU A 186 15.42 -11.24 7.33
C GLU A 186 14.68 -10.09 8.03
N ALA A 187 13.57 -9.67 7.45
CA ALA A 187 12.70 -8.66 8.04
C ALA A 187 11.27 -9.18 8.19
N PRO A 188 10.54 -8.76 9.23
CA PRO A 188 9.14 -9.10 9.40
C PRO A 188 8.29 -8.62 8.19
N PHE A 189 7.22 -9.32 7.92
CA PHE A 189 6.30 -8.95 6.85
C PHE A 189 5.71 -7.55 7.08
N PHE A 190 5.49 -6.77 6.02
CA PHE A 190 5.10 -5.36 6.05
C PHE A 190 6.14 -4.40 6.67
N THR A 191 7.35 -4.86 6.96
CA THR A 191 8.38 -4.01 7.56
C THR A 191 9.31 -3.45 6.49
N PRO A 192 9.42 -2.12 6.35
CA PRO A 192 10.33 -1.52 5.38
C PRO A 192 11.78 -1.71 5.83
N VAL A 193 12.66 -1.89 4.85
CA VAL A 193 14.11 -2.04 5.05
C VAL A 193 14.82 -0.96 4.25
N TYR A 194 15.79 -0.32 4.89
CA TYR A 194 16.62 0.71 4.29
C TYR A 194 18.05 0.20 4.16
N GLU A 195 18.57 0.24 2.96
CA GLU A 195 19.95 -0.07 2.63
C GLU A 195 20.66 1.20 2.20
N VAL A 196 21.81 1.45 2.76
CA VAL A 196 22.64 2.61 2.40
C VAL A 196 24.10 2.22 2.26
N THR A 197 24.72 2.72 1.19
CA THR A 197 26.16 2.70 0.99
C THR A 197 26.67 4.13 0.95
N SER A 198 27.32 4.57 2.02
CA SER A 198 27.85 5.93 2.10
C SER A 198 28.93 6.16 1.05
N ILE A 199 28.87 7.31 0.40
CA ILE A 199 29.91 7.79 -0.51
C ILE A 199 30.78 8.88 0.12
N SER A 200 30.48 9.30 1.36
CA SER A 200 31.26 10.31 2.07
C SER A 200 32.66 9.79 2.42
N VAL A 201 33.67 10.59 2.17
CA VAL A 201 35.06 10.28 2.49
C VAL A 201 35.28 10.19 4.00
N GLU A 202 34.44 10.88 4.77
CA GLU A 202 34.48 10.92 6.23
C GLU A 202 33.88 9.66 6.88
N ASP A 203 33.09 8.90 6.15
CA ASP A 203 32.54 7.64 6.66
C ASP A 203 33.63 6.58 6.74
N PRO A 204 33.86 5.94 7.92
CA PRO A 204 34.87 4.89 8.08
C PRO A 204 34.70 3.72 7.07
N ALA A 205 33.47 3.41 6.68
CA ALA A 205 33.21 2.40 5.66
C ALA A 205 33.68 2.83 4.27
N CYS A 206 33.75 4.15 4.00
CA CYS A 206 34.31 4.70 2.78
C CYS A 206 35.82 4.89 2.83
N ALA A 207 36.39 5.15 4.00
CA ALA A 207 37.83 5.35 4.17
C ALA A 207 38.66 4.14 3.76
N CYS A 208 38.07 2.94 3.81
CA CYS A 208 38.70 1.69 3.39
C CYS A 208 38.57 1.41 1.88
N ARG A 209 37.91 2.28 1.11
CA ARG A 209 37.76 2.07 -0.34
C ARG A 209 39.00 2.52 -1.09
N GLU A 210 39.43 1.69 -2.00
CA GLU A 210 40.41 2.12 -2.99
C GLU A 210 39.84 3.24 -3.86
N GLU A 211 40.69 4.18 -4.28
CA GLU A 211 40.26 5.34 -5.06
C GLU A 211 39.55 4.93 -6.36
N GLN A 212 39.91 3.78 -6.93
CA GLN A 212 39.30 3.22 -8.12
C GLN A 212 37.85 2.79 -7.87
N GLU A 213 37.52 2.24 -6.70
CA GLU A 213 36.15 1.90 -6.32
C GLU A 213 35.30 3.16 -6.11
N ARG A 214 35.89 4.26 -5.63
CA ARG A 214 35.21 5.55 -5.51
C ARG A 214 34.81 6.16 -6.83
N ARG A 215 35.55 5.91 -7.91
CA ARG A 215 35.25 6.38 -9.27
C ARG A 215 34.11 5.59 -9.94
N LEU A 216 33.82 4.40 -9.46
CA LEU A 216 32.78 3.51 -9.96
C LEU A 216 31.42 3.74 -9.27
N VAL A 217 31.20 4.92 -8.73
CA VAL A 217 29.96 5.29 -8.05
C VAL A 217 28.72 4.87 -8.85
N GLY A 218 27.94 3.99 -8.30
CA GLY A 218 26.61 3.63 -8.78
C GLY A 218 26.42 2.25 -9.38
N ARG A 219 27.47 1.48 -9.71
CA ARG A 219 27.28 0.17 -10.34
C ARG A 219 27.87 -1.03 -9.60
N ASN A 220 29.04 -0.90 -8.99
CA ASN A 220 29.79 -2.05 -8.45
C ASN A 220 30.13 -1.97 -6.96
N ILE A 221 29.69 -0.93 -6.28
CA ILE A 221 30.01 -0.72 -4.86
C ILE A 221 28.91 -1.31 -3.95
N ARG A 222 27.76 -1.59 -4.53
CA ARG A 222 26.62 -2.16 -3.83
C ARG A 222 26.99 -3.53 -3.24
N GLY A 223 26.71 -3.70 -1.97
CA GLY A 223 26.93 -4.94 -1.24
C GLY A 223 28.24 -5.05 -0.47
N LYS A 224 29.33 -4.36 -0.90
CA LYS A 224 30.61 -4.42 -0.18
C LYS A 224 30.64 -3.61 1.12
N HIS A 225 29.93 -2.48 1.15
CA HIS A 225 29.89 -1.54 2.27
C HIS A 225 28.46 -1.09 2.59
N ALA A 226 27.49 -1.88 2.17
CA ALA A 226 26.09 -1.58 2.45
C ALA A 226 25.78 -1.81 3.93
N ARG A 227 25.05 -0.86 4.51
CA ARG A 227 24.45 -1.00 5.83
C ARG A 227 22.96 -1.18 5.66
N LEU A 228 22.43 -2.17 6.35
CA LEU A 228 21.02 -2.52 6.30
C LEU A 228 20.36 -2.14 7.63
N TYR A 229 19.21 -1.47 7.54
CA TYR A 229 18.41 -1.10 8.69
C TYR A 229 16.98 -1.60 8.51
N ILE A 230 16.51 -2.37 9.47
CA ILE A 230 15.14 -2.87 9.52
C ILE A 230 14.29 -1.84 10.26
N GLY A 231 13.14 -1.49 9.70
CA GLY A 231 12.21 -0.55 10.30
C GLY A 231 11.71 -1.04 11.66
N GLN A 232 11.64 -0.13 12.62
CA GLN A 232 11.09 -0.40 13.95
C GLN A 232 9.65 0.07 14.00
N LEU A 233 8.72 -0.85 14.24
CA LEU A 233 7.30 -0.53 14.37
C LEU A 233 7.07 0.31 15.63
N GLU A 234 6.58 1.53 15.47
CA GLU A 234 6.30 2.46 16.57
C GLU A 234 4.81 2.48 16.92
N GLU A 235 3.97 2.42 15.91
CA GLU A 235 2.53 2.59 16.09
C GLU A 235 1.73 1.83 15.03
N VAL A 236 0.61 1.27 15.46
CA VAL A 236 -0.42 0.76 14.55
C VAL A 236 -1.73 1.48 14.82
N ARG A 237 -2.37 1.97 13.76
CA ARG A 237 -3.68 2.64 13.82
C ARG A 237 -4.68 2.00 12.88
N CYS A 238 -5.91 1.84 13.32
CA CYS A 238 -7.02 1.60 12.43
C CYS A 238 -7.53 2.95 11.91
N LEU A 239 -7.26 3.24 10.64
CA LEU A 239 -7.69 4.50 10.02
C LEU A 239 -9.14 4.46 9.61
N GLU A 240 -9.58 3.30 9.13
CA GLU A 240 -10.91 3.15 8.56
C GLU A 240 -11.38 1.71 8.70
N ARG A 241 -12.63 1.54 9.06
CA ARG A 241 -13.30 0.26 9.19
C ARG A 241 -14.69 0.36 8.57
N GLY A 242 -14.94 -0.47 7.56
CA GLY A 242 -16.21 -0.42 6.84
C GLY A 242 -16.61 -1.75 6.25
N GLU A 243 -17.68 -1.72 5.45
CA GLU A 243 -18.24 -2.93 4.83
C GLU A 243 -17.43 -3.41 3.63
N VAL A 244 -16.62 -2.54 3.02
CA VAL A 244 -15.84 -2.86 1.83
C VAL A 244 -14.42 -3.24 2.20
N PHE A 245 -13.80 -2.49 3.10
CA PHE A 245 -12.45 -2.75 3.58
C PHE A 245 -12.22 -2.18 4.99
N THR A 246 -11.18 -2.71 5.63
CA THR A 246 -10.55 -2.13 6.82
C THR A 246 -9.13 -1.71 6.45
N GLN A 247 -8.73 -0.51 6.84
CA GLN A 247 -7.40 0.03 6.55
C GLN A 247 -6.63 0.30 7.84
N LEU A 248 -5.46 -0.32 7.95
CA LEU A 248 -4.50 -0.13 9.02
C LEU A 248 -3.35 0.74 8.52
N GLN A 249 -2.79 1.55 9.41
CA GLN A 249 -1.53 2.25 9.25
C GLN A 249 -0.51 1.67 10.23
N LEU A 250 0.58 1.17 9.71
CA LEU A 250 1.75 0.75 10.47
C LEU A 250 2.82 1.83 10.29
N ARG A 251 3.15 2.52 11.37
CA ARG A 251 4.20 3.56 11.36
C ARG A 251 5.51 2.98 11.82
N TYR A 252 6.53 3.20 11.03
CA TYR A 252 7.88 2.72 11.31
C TYR A 252 8.84 3.88 11.49
N ARG A 253 9.79 3.72 12.43
CA ARG A 253 11.01 4.49 12.46
C ARG A 253 12.03 3.80 11.57
N LEU A 254 12.51 4.53 10.56
CA LEU A 254 13.48 4.04 9.59
C LEU A 254 14.53 5.13 9.35
N PRO A 255 15.83 4.84 9.50
CA PRO A 255 16.88 5.80 9.19
C PRO A 255 16.76 6.36 7.77
N GLY A 256 17.24 7.58 7.54
CA GLY A 256 17.15 8.23 6.23
C GLY A 256 15.74 8.65 5.81
N THR A 257 14.76 8.59 6.72
CA THR A 257 13.38 8.99 6.46
C THR A 257 12.81 9.88 7.54
N VAL A 258 11.93 10.79 7.17
CA VAL A 258 11.10 11.56 8.11
C VAL A 258 9.74 10.88 8.33
N ARG A 259 9.39 9.96 7.43
CA ARG A 259 8.16 9.19 7.48
C ARG A 259 8.35 7.86 6.76
N ALA A 260 7.92 6.77 7.39
CA ALA A 260 7.82 5.45 6.79
C ALA A 260 6.55 4.78 7.31
N ASP A 261 5.45 4.91 6.58
CA ASP A 261 4.17 4.32 6.95
C ASP A 261 3.80 3.23 5.93
N VAL A 262 3.40 2.07 6.41
CA VAL A 262 2.81 1.02 5.57
C VAL A 262 1.31 1.02 5.79
N MET A 263 0.58 1.32 4.72
CA MET A 263 -0.88 1.28 4.70
C MET A 263 -1.32 -0.10 4.25
N VAL A 264 -2.04 -0.82 5.08
CA VAL A 264 -2.53 -2.17 4.77
C VAL A 264 -4.05 -2.14 4.71
N LYS A 265 -4.61 -2.54 3.57
CA LYS A 265 -6.05 -2.55 3.32
C LYS A 265 -6.53 -3.99 3.13
N PHE A 266 -7.35 -4.47 4.04
CA PHE A 266 -8.00 -5.76 3.98
C PHE A 266 -9.41 -5.62 3.43
N TYR A 267 -9.72 -6.33 2.36
CA TYR A 267 -11.04 -6.30 1.76
C TYR A 267 -12.00 -7.30 2.41
N GLU A 268 -13.25 -6.85 2.59
CA GLU A 268 -14.29 -7.67 3.19
C GLU A 268 -15.01 -8.53 2.14
N ALA A 269 -15.17 -8.01 0.93
CA ALA A 269 -15.89 -8.69 -0.14
C ALA A 269 -15.04 -9.71 -0.91
N MET A 270 -13.71 -9.59 -0.90
CA MET A 270 -12.80 -10.42 -1.69
C MET A 270 -11.54 -10.80 -0.90
N PRO A 271 -10.90 -11.95 -1.21
CA PRO A 271 -9.68 -12.41 -0.55
C PRO A 271 -8.46 -11.64 -1.06
N ARG A 272 -8.41 -10.35 -0.78
CA ARG A 272 -7.37 -9.43 -1.24
C ARG A 272 -6.87 -8.58 -0.09
N VAL A 273 -5.57 -8.36 -0.06
CA VAL A 273 -4.88 -7.40 0.81
C VAL A 273 -4.05 -6.48 -0.08
N ASP A 274 -4.25 -5.18 0.06
CA ASP A 274 -3.40 -4.19 -0.59
C ASP A 274 -2.51 -3.53 0.46
N PHE A 275 -1.29 -3.25 0.08
CA PHE A 275 -0.39 -2.47 0.92
C PHE A 275 0.36 -1.45 0.09
N CYS A 276 0.62 -0.30 0.71
CA CYS A 276 1.29 0.83 0.10
C CYS A 276 2.28 1.42 1.10
N LEU A 277 3.53 1.52 0.70
CA LEU A 277 4.56 2.22 1.45
C LEU A 277 4.48 3.73 1.15
N GLN A 278 4.20 4.52 2.17
CA GLN A 278 4.27 5.98 2.12
C GLN A 278 5.60 6.42 2.74
N LEU A 279 6.48 6.92 1.89
CA LEU A 279 7.84 7.26 2.28
C LEU A 279 8.09 8.76 2.15
N GLY A 280 8.49 9.39 3.25
CA GLY A 280 9.08 10.72 3.27
C GLY A 280 10.59 10.58 3.42
N LYS A 281 11.34 10.66 2.33
CA LYS A 281 12.80 10.50 2.31
C LYS A 281 13.50 11.80 2.73
N THR A 282 14.57 11.68 3.53
CA THR A 282 15.55 12.77 3.67
C THR A 282 16.46 12.80 2.45
N LEU A 283 16.90 13.99 2.07
CA LEU A 283 17.88 14.12 0.99
C LEU A 283 19.22 13.59 1.43
N SER A 284 19.84 12.76 0.61
CA SER A 284 21.18 12.22 0.80
C SER A 284 21.87 12.10 -0.55
N SER A 285 23.20 12.24 -0.55
CA SER A 285 24.05 11.95 -1.69
C SER A 285 24.54 10.48 -1.71
N ASP A 286 24.24 9.74 -0.67
CA ASP A 286 24.59 8.32 -0.56
C ASP A 286 23.79 7.46 -1.54
N ILE A 287 24.30 6.28 -1.81
CA ILE A 287 23.58 5.27 -2.60
C ILE A 287 22.60 4.58 -1.68
N GLU A 288 21.32 4.80 -1.93
CA GLU A 288 20.24 4.34 -1.04
C GLU A 288 19.23 3.48 -1.77
N SER A 289 18.68 2.52 -1.05
CA SER A 289 17.54 1.71 -1.49
C SER A 289 16.57 1.50 -0.33
N VAL A 290 15.28 1.52 -0.63
CA VAL A 290 14.24 1.15 0.33
C VAL A 290 13.47 -0.03 -0.23
N PHE A 291 13.33 -1.07 0.56
CA PHE A 291 12.63 -2.30 0.21
C PHE A 291 11.44 -2.51 1.13
N LEU A 292 10.40 -3.12 0.61
CA LEU A 292 9.32 -3.71 1.40
C LEU A 292 9.32 -5.23 1.15
N PRO A 293 10.04 -6.01 1.97
CA PRO A 293 10.14 -7.46 1.79
C PRO A 293 8.78 -8.13 1.93
N LEU A 294 8.49 -9.05 1.03
CA LEU A 294 7.28 -9.87 1.03
C LEU A 294 7.68 -11.34 1.19
N SER A 295 8.05 -11.70 2.40
CA SER A 295 8.41 -13.08 2.75
C SER A 295 7.14 -13.92 2.86
N LEU A 296 6.68 -14.47 1.72
CA LEU A 296 5.52 -15.35 1.65
C LEU A 296 5.95 -16.81 1.65
N HIS A 297 5.26 -17.63 2.43
CA HIS A 297 5.39 -19.09 2.41
C HIS A 297 4.26 -19.67 1.55
N LEU A 298 4.57 -19.93 0.30
CA LEU A 298 3.65 -20.50 -0.67
C LEU A 298 4.30 -21.78 -1.24
N PRO A 299 4.16 -22.93 -0.56
CA PRO A 299 4.73 -24.19 -1.03
C PRO A 299 4.17 -24.53 -2.41
N ASP A 300 4.98 -25.17 -3.25
CA ASP A 300 4.63 -25.58 -4.61
C ASP A 300 4.19 -24.46 -5.54
N SER A 301 4.54 -23.21 -5.24
CA SER A 301 4.24 -22.05 -6.09
C SER A 301 5.43 -21.67 -6.98
N SER A 302 5.11 -21.02 -8.10
CA SER A 302 6.11 -20.43 -8.99
C SER A 302 5.90 -18.91 -9.02
N LEU A 303 7.00 -18.16 -8.92
CA LEU A 303 6.98 -16.72 -9.08
C LEU A 303 6.93 -16.36 -10.56
N TYR A 304 5.94 -15.55 -10.92
CA TYR A 304 5.86 -14.95 -12.24
C TYR A 304 5.90 -13.43 -12.12
N ILE A 305 6.74 -12.81 -12.91
CA ILE A 305 6.82 -11.36 -13.05
C ILE A 305 6.20 -10.98 -14.40
N ARG A 306 5.30 -10.00 -14.39
CA ARG A 306 4.69 -9.46 -15.60
C ARG A 306 5.39 -8.15 -15.98
N LYS A 307 5.94 -8.11 -17.18
CA LYS A 307 6.56 -6.91 -17.76
C LYS A 307 6.22 -6.83 -19.25
N GLY A 308 5.82 -5.65 -19.70
CA GLY A 308 5.49 -5.45 -21.12
C GLY A 308 4.29 -6.25 -21.64
N GLY A 309 3.41 -6.73 -20.75
CA GLY A 309 2.23 -7.51 -21.12
C GLY A 309 2.40 -9.03 -20.96
N GLU A 310 3.62 -9.54 -20.93
CA GLU A 310 3.92 -10.96 -20.76
C GLU A 310 4.37 -11.30 -19.34
N ALA A 311 4.10 -12.54 -18.91
CA ALA A 311 4.53 -13.05 -17.63
C ALA A 311 5.70 -14.03 -17.86
N PHE A 312 6.76 -13.89 -17.07
CA PHE A 312 7.93 -14.76 -17.13
C PHE A 312 8.36 -15.21 -15.73
N ARG A 313 9.04 -16.33 -15.65
CA ARG A 313 9.65 -16.85 -14.42
C ARG A 313 11.08 -16.33 -14.29
N PRO A 314 11.40 -15.58 -13.25
CA PRO A 314 12.75 -15.10 -13.02
C PRO A 314 13.77 -16.25 -12.98
N GLY A 315 14.90 -16.08 -13.65
CA GLY A 315 15.96 -17.08 -13.69
C GLY A 315 15.69 -18.32 -14.55
N VAL A 316 14.47 -18.50 -15.06
CA VAL A 316 14.09 -19.65 -15.91
C VAL A 316 13.81 -19.22 -17.34
N ASP A 317 12.95 -18.24 -17.52
CA ASP A 317 12.51 -17.81 -18.86
C ASP A 317 13.37 -16.65 -19.41
N GLN A 318 14.43 -16.27 -18.71
CA GLN A 318 15.33 -15.18 -19.09
C GLN A 318 16.59 -15.74 -19.74
N LEU A 319 17.13 -14.99 -20.71
CA LEU A 319 18.42 -15.34 -21.32
C LEU A 319 19.56 -15.23 -20.28
N PRO A 320 20.46 -16.21 -20.20
CA PRO A 320 21.59 -16.14 -19.28
C PRO A 320 22.41 -14.87 -19.47
N GLY A 321 22.73 -14.19 -18.35
CA GLY A 321 23.52 -12.97 -18.34
C GLY A 321 22.75 -11.69 -18.59
N THR A 322 21.43 -11.72 -18.84
CA THR A 322 20.60 -10.52 -19.02
C THR A 322 20.20 -9.85 -17.71
N CYS A 323 20.13 -10.62 -16.62
CA CYS A 323 19.95 -10.12 -15.24
C CYS A 323 20.94 -10.84 -14.35
N MET A 324 21.71 -10.11 -13.55
CA MET A 324 22.69 -10.73 -12.65
C MET A 324 22.02 -11.24 -11.36
N GLU A 325 21.46 -10.36 -10.54
CA GLU A 325 20.90 -10.74 -9.24
C GLU A 325 19.54 -10.10 -8.98
N TYR A 326 19.12 -9.12 -9.81
CA TYR A 326 17.93 -8.35 -9.59
C TYR A 326 16.99 -8.43 -10.78
N TYR A 327 15.73 -8.69 -10.48
CA TYR A 327 14.64 -8.67 -11.44
C TYR A 327 13.86 -7.38 -11.23
N MET A 328 13.85 -6.51 -12.23
CA MET A 328 13.00 -5.33 -12.23
C MET A 328 11.76 -5.60 -13.09
N SER A 329 10.62 -5.49 -12.51
CA SER A 329 9.32 -5.54 -13.20
C SER A 329 8.96 -4.20 -13.83
#